data_29f409cdee1b52b5450bf17e15296a17
#
_entry.id   29f409cdee1b52b5450bf17e15296a17
#
_cell.length_a   1.000
_cell.length_b   1.000
_cell.length_c   1.000
_cell.angle_alpha   90.00
_cell.angle_beta   90.00
_cell.angle_gamma   90.00
#
_symmetry.space_group_name_H-M   'P 1'
#
loop_
_entity.id
_entity.type
_entity.pdbx_description
1 polymer ?
#
loop_
_entity_poly.entity_id
_entity_poly.type
_entity_poly.pdbx_seq_one_letter_code
_entity_poly.pdbx_strand_id
1 'polypeptide(L)'
;YCEKPMGNVLEEVNAAFDAVKKAGTIVQIGTQRRAYPKYRQAAKMIAEGIIGDIAKVDLYWSWYSPYRWAKKDKDLAWIKEADLDWNTWLMGKKHRPFDPRMFRCFRLFKDFSSGIIDQWMTHGIDLAHMLTGTSLPLNAVAHGGIYQWKDFRQNPDTIEVSLEYQKGDRKFLTVYSTNLINGYGKATQVHGTRASFEAGGSTNSADWSAGTA
;
A
#
# COMPACT_ATOMS: atom_id res chain seq x y z
N TYR A 1 -4.49 18.68 3.31
CA TYR A 1 -4.31 17.28 3.71
C TYR A 1 -5.12 16.39 2.79
N CYS A 2 -4.51 15.31 2.31
CA CYS A 2 -5.17 14.30 1.48
C CYS A 2 -4.90 12.91 2.06
N GLU A 3 -5.95 12.09 2.21
CA GLU A 3 -5.79 10.70 2.64
C GLU A 3 -5.06 9.87 1.57
N LYS A 4 -4.38 8.83 2.03
CA LYS A 4 -3.77 7.84 1.14
C LYS A 4 -4.85 6.87 0.58
N PRO A 5 -4.68 6.37 -0.65
CA PRO A 5 -3.69 6.79 -1.65
C PRO A 5 -4.05 8.16 -2.22
N MET A 6 -3.03 8.90 -2.68
CA MET A 6 -3.24 10.21 -3.32
C MET A 6 -4.10 10.08 -4.59
N GLY A 7 -3.96 8.98 -5.30
CA GLY A 7 -4.73 8.62 -6.48
C GLY A 7 -4.41 7.21 -6.94
N ASN A 8 -5.12 6.72 -7.93
CA ASN A 8 -4.95 5.38 -8.52
C ASN A 8 -4.68 5.42 -10.04
N VAL A 9 -4.56 6.59 -10.61
CA VAL A 9 -4.20 6.83 -12.02
C VAL A 9 -2.91 7.64 -12.04
N LEU A 10 -1.85 7.10 -12.61
CA LEU A 10 -0.50 7.69 -12.54
C LEU A 10 -0.45 9.07 -13.18
N GLU A 11 -1.09 9.25 -14.32
CA GLU A 11 -1.14 10.51 -15.04
C GLU A 11 -1.82 11.61 -14.23
N GLU A 12 -2.91 11.29 -13.56
CA GLU A 12 -3.65 12.23 -12.69
C GLU A 12 -2.83 12.60 -11.45
N VAL A 13 -2.12 11.63 -10.86
CA VAL A 13 -1.23 11.86 -9.70
C VAL A 13 -0.06 12.76 -10.09
N ASN A 14 0.56 12.52 -11.24
CA ASN A 14 1.65 13.36 -11.76
C ASN A 14 1.16 14.78 -12.04
N ALA A 15 0.01 14.96 -12.69
CA ALA A 15 -0.58 16.27 -12.94
C ALA A 15 -0.88 17.04 -11.64
N ALA A 16 -1.42 16.34 -10.61
CA ALA A 16 -1.66 16.92 -9.30
C ALA A 16 -0.35 17.32 -8.60
N PHE A 17 0.69 16.48 -8.67
CA PHE A 17 2.01 16.78 -8.13
C PHE A 17 2.63 18.02 -8.77
N ASP A 18 2.58 18.14 -10.09
CA ASP A 18 3.10 19.29 -10.83
C ASP A 18 2.33 20.57 -10.51
N ALA A 19 0.99 20.48 -10.38
CA ALA A 19 0.16 21.61 -9.97
C ALA A 19 0.52 22.11 -8.58
N VAL A 20 0.73 21.20 -7.61
CA VAL A 20 1.16 21.53 -6.24
C VAL A 20 2.53 22.23 -6.26
N LYS A 21 3.49 21.70 -7.01
CA LYS A 21 4.82 22.33 -7.14
C LYS A 21 4.74 23.73 -7.73
N LYS A 22 3.95 23.91 -8.78
CA LYS A 22 3.75 25.19 -9.44
C LYS A 22 3.06 26.21 -8.53
N ALA A 23 2.09 25.77 -7.73
CA ALA A 23 1.36 26.65 -6.81
C ALA A 23 2.15 27.01 -5.55
N GLY A 24 3.22 26.27 -5.22
CA GLY A 24 3.99 26.45 -3.98
C GLY A 24 3.20 26.13 -2.71
N THR A 25 2.09 25.42 -2.81
CA THR A 25 1.25 25.07 -1.66
C THR A 25 1.82 23.88 -0.89
N ILE A 26 1.51 23.83 0.41
CA ILE A 26 1.89 22.70 1.26
C ILE A 26 0.81 21.62 1.16
N VAL A 27 1.20 20.44 0.70
CA VAL A 27 0.32 19.26 0.63
C VAL A 27 0.92 18.14 1.46
N GLN A 28 0.11 17.55 2.33
CA GLN A 28 0.47 16.40 3.14
C GLN A 28 -0.41 15.20 2.76
N ILE A 29 0.22 14.10 2.38
CA ILE A 29 -0.47 12.82 2.17
C ILE A 29 -0.49 12.03 3.49
N GLY A 30 -1.62 11.41 3.80
CA GLY A 30 -1.92 10.73 5.07
C GLY A 30 -1.21 9.39 5.26
N THR A 31 0.12 9.34 5.15
CA THR A 31 0.94 8.16 5.42
C THR A 31 1.33 8.09 6.90
N GLN A 32 0.40 7.67 7.75
CA GLN A 32 0.47 7.83 9.21
C GLN A 32 1.69 7.18 9.89
N ARG A 33 2.31 6.13 9.30
CA ARG A 33 3.46 5.44 9.91
C ARG A 33 4.68 6.34 10.06
N ARG A 34 4.84 7.36 9.22
CA ARG A 34 5.92 8.36 9.33
C ARG A 34 5.85 9.18 10.61
N ALA A 35 4.68 9.28 11.25
CA ALA A 35 4.51 10.00 12.50
C ALA A 35 5.04 9.24 13.72
N TYR A 36 5.27 7.92 13.63
CA TYR A 36 5.68 7.11 14.77
C TYR A 36 7.16 7.32 15.12
N PRO A 37 7.49 7.76 16.36
CA PRO A 37 8.87 8.06 16.76
C PRO A 37 9.82 6.89 16.55
N LYS A 38 9.38 5.65 16.83
CA LYS A 38 10.19 4.44 16.66
C LYS A 38 10.65 4.21 15.22
N TYR A 39 9.81 4.48 14.22
CA TYR A 39 10.20 4.32 12.83
C TYR A 39 11.13 5.44 12.37
N ARG A 40 10.95 6.65 12.89
CA ARG A 40 11.91 7.75 12.66
C ARG A 40 13.28 7.45 13.26
N GLN A 41 13.30 6.91 14.48
CA GLN A 41 14.54 6.48 15.12
C GLN A 41 15.22 5.34 14.33
N ALA A 42 14.46 4.33 13.91
CA ALA A 42 14.99 3.24 13.09
C ALA A 42 15.56 3.74 11.75
N ALA A 43 14.85 4.63 11.07
CA ALA A 43 15.33 5.22 9.82
C ALA A 43 16.65 5.96 10.01
N LYS A 44 16.80 6.74 11.11
CA LYS A 44 18.05 7.40 11.47
C LYS A 44 19.19 6.39 11.68
N MET A 45 18.98 5.35 12.48
CA MET A 45 19.98 4.31 12.75
C MET A 45 20.40 3.55 11.50
N ILE A 46 19.43 3.23 10.63
CA ILE A 46 19.72 2.60 9.32
C ILE A 46 20.55 3.53 8.43
N ALA A 47 20.22 4.82 8.40
CA ALA A 47 20.99 5.82 7.64
C ALA A 47 22.42 6.00 8.16
N GLU A 48 22.62 5.83 9.48
CA GLU A 48 23.94 5.81 10.14
C GLU A 48 24.70 4.50 9.89
N GLY A 49 24.09 3.53 9.18
CA GLY A 49 24.74 2.31 8.71
C GLY A 49 24.76 1.15 9.71
N ILE A 50 23.91 1.15 10.72
CA ILE A 50 23.88 0.07 11.74
C ILE A 50 23.69 -1.33 11.14
N ILE A 51 22.85 -1.44 10.09
CA ILE A 51 22.59 -2.71 9.40
C ILE A 51 23.56 -2.98 8.23
N GLY A 52 24.48 -2.06 7.94
CA GLY A 52 25.31 -2.13 6.73
C GLY A 52 24.53 -1.73 5.47
N ASP A 53 24.93 -2.28 4.32
CA ASP A 53 24.26 -2.05 3.04
C ASP A 53 22.96 -2.84 2.99
N ILE A 54 21.90 -2.22 2.49
CA ILE A 54 20.59 -2.86 2.35
C ILE A 54 20.66 -3.86 1.19
N ALA A 55 20.26 -5.10 1.44
CA ALA A 55 20.20 -6.17 0.45
C ALA A 55 18.76 -6.50 0.03
N LYS A 56 17.83 -6.49 1.00
CA LYS A 56 16.42 -6.85 0.75
C LYS A 56 15.49 -6.17 1.74
N VAL A 57 14.26 -5.94 1.31
CA VAL A 57 13.14 -5.56 2.18
C VAL A 57 11.99 -6.53 1.95
N ASP A 58 11.49 -7.13 3.02
CA ASP A 58 10.30 -7.97 2.98
C ASP A 58 9.15 -7.27 3.69
N LEU A 59 8.05 -7.15 2.97
CA LEU A 59 6.80 -6.58 3.42
C LEU A 59 5.73 -7.64 3.28
N TYR A 60 5.07 -8.00 4.36
CA TYR A 60 3.89 -8.85 4.23
C TYR A 60 2.74 -8.34 5.09
N TRP A 61 1.51 -8.60 4.62
CA TRP A 61 0.30 -8.30 5.33
C TRP A 61 -0.78 -9.31 4.94
N SER A 62 -0.95 -10.32 5.77
CA SER A 62 -1.97 -11.36 5.58
C SER A 62 -3.02 -11.26 6.67
N TRP A 63 -4.27 -11.23 6.28
CA TRP A 63 -5.40 -11.08 7.19
C TRP A 63 -6.56 -11.94 6.75
N TYR A 64 -7.02 -12.84 7.61
CA TYR A 64 -8.24 -13.57 7.31
C TYR A 64 -9.42 -12.60 7.25
N SER A 65 -9.91 -12.37 6.07
CA SER A 65 -10.96 -11.39 5.85
C SER A 65 -11.89 -11.85 4.73
N PRO A 66 -12.75 -12.83 5.03
CA PRO A 66 -13.77 -13.28 4.08
C PRO A 66 -14.64 -12.09 3.71
N TYR A 67 -14.90 -11.97 2.43
CA TYR A 67 -15.70 -10.86 1.91
C TYR A 67 -15.15 -9.46 2.26
N ARG A 68 -13.82 -9.33 2.37
CA ARG A 68 -13.19 -8.02 2.63
C ARG A 68 -13.68 -6.99 1.62
N TRP A 69 -14.27 -5.94 2.14
CA TRP A 69 -14.95 -4.88 1.42
C TRP A 69 -16.20 -5.31 0.63
N ALA A 70 -16.44 -6.61 0.40
CA ALA A 70 -17.66 -7.11 -0.23
C ALA A 70 -18.82 -7.10 0.78
N LYS A 71 -19.75 -6.19 0.61
CA LYS A 71 -20.97 -6.13 1.42
C LYS A 71 -22.05 -6.99 0.81
N LYS A 72 -22.87 -7.60 1.64
CA LYS A 72 -24.05 -8.36 1.20
C LYS A 72 -25.12 -7.39 0.70
N ASP A 73 -25.96 -7.83 -0.22
CA ASP A 73 -27.01 -6.99 -0.81
C ASP A 73 -27.94 -6.35 0.24
N LYS A 74 -28.29 -7.10 1.29
CA LYS A 74 -29.05 -6.54 2.43
C LYS A 74 -28.39 -5.37 3.14
N ASP A 75 -27.05 -5.33 3.15
CA ASP A 75 -26.27 -4.25 3.78
C ASP A 75 -26.12 -3.04 2.85
N LEU A 76 -26.55 -3.15 1.61
CA LEU A 76 -26.52 -2.13 0.56
C LEU A 76 -27.91 -1.57 0.23
N ALA A 77 -28.97 -2.24 0.66
CA ALA A 77 -30.36 -1.92 0.27
C ALA A 77 -30.83 -0.51 0.68
N TRP A 78 -30.14 0.11 1.66
CA TRP A 78 -30.46 1.47 2.10
C TRP A 78 -29.84 2.56 1.21
N ILE A 79 -28.90 2.21 0.32
CA ILE A 79 -28.22 3.15 -0.57
C ILE A 79 -29.08 3.36 -1.81
N LYS A 80 -29.57 4.56 -2.01
CA LYS A 80 -30.44 4.88 -3.14
C LYS A 80 -29.73 5.88 -4.07
N GLU A 81 -29.95 5.73 -5.36
CA GLU A 81 -29.40 6.63 -6.38
C GLU A 81 -29.83 8.09 -6.14
N ALA A 82 -31.07 8.29 -5.69
CA ALA A 82 -31.62 9.61 -5.43
C ALA A 82 -30.89 10.40 -4.33
N ASP A 83 -30.14 9.70 -3.46
CA ASP A 83 -29.39 10.31 -2.37
C ASP A 83 -27.93 10.67 -2.78
N LEU A 84 -27.57 10.46 -4.04
CA LEU A 84 -26.19 10.56 -4.51
C LEU A 84 -26.10 11.34 -5.83
N ASP A 85 -25.07 12.14 -5.97
CA ASP A 85 -24.64 12.60 -7.29
C ASP A 85 -23.75 11.53 -7.92
N TRP A 86 -24.40 10.56 -8.56
CA TRP A 86 -23.71 9.41 -9.18
C TRP A 86 -22.73 9.81 -10.28
N ASN A 87 -23.08 10.81 -11.08
CA ASN A 87 -22.22 11.26 -12.18
C ASN A 87 -20.93 11.90 -11.65
N THR A 88 -21.03 12.76 -10.64
CA THR A 88 -19.85 13.33 -9.97
C THR A 88 -19.03 12.26 -9.26
N TRP A 89 -19.69 11.27 -8.62
CA TRP A 89 -18.99 10.17 -7.98
C TRP A 89 -18.19 9.31 -8.94
N LEU A 90 -18.62 9.15 -10.19
CA LEU A 90 -17.86 8.44 -11.22
C LEU A 90 -16.53 9.12 -11.58
N MET A 91 -16.29 10.35 -11.16
CA MET A 91 -15.01 11.07 -11.34
C MET A 91 -14.51 11.07 -12.79
N GLY A 92 -15.39 11.35 -13.74
CA GLY A 92 -15.07 11.38 -15.18
C GLY A 92 -14.93 10.01 -15.85
N LYS A 93 -15.14 8.92 -15.13
CA LYS A 93 -15.21 7.58 -15.73
C LYS A 93 -16.46 7.46 -16.62
N LYS A 94 -16.42 6.53 -17.57
CA LYS A 94 -17.56 6.29 -18.47
C LYS A 94 -18.85 6.10 -17.67
N HIS A 95 -19.89 6.85 -18.05
CA HIS A 95 -21.21 6.74 -17.44
C HIS A 95 -21.73 5.29 -17.48
N ARG A 96 -22.34 4.87 -16.38
CA ARG A 96 -22.95 3.55 -16.18
C ARG A 96 -24.12 3.63 -15.22
N PRO A 97 -25.09 2.70 -15.28
CA PRO A 97 -26.18 2.65 -14.32
C PRO A 97 -25.67 2.61 -12.88
N PHE A 98 -26.45 3.19 -11.98
CA PHE A 98 -26.14 3.15 -10.56
C PHE A 98 -26.04 1.70 -10.05
N ASP A 99 -24.99 1.43 -9.28
CA ASP A 99 -24.79 0.16 -8.57
C ASP A 99 -24.31 0.46 -7.14
N PRO A 100 -25.12 0.16 -6.11
CA PRO A 100 -24.73 0.37 -4.72
C PRO A 100 -23.51 -0.44 -4.28
N ARG A 101 -23.23 -1.59 -4.95
CA ARG A 101 -22.00 -2.35 -4.73
C ARG A 101 -20.78 -1.55 -5.18
N MET A 102 -20.86 -0.96 -6.36
CA MET A 102 -19.77 -0.14 -6.90
C MET A 102 -19.50 1.08 -6.01
N PHE A 103 -20.55 1.76 -5.58
CA PHE A 103 -20.44 2.89 -4.67
C PHE A 103 -19.79 2.51 -3.33
N ARG A 104 -20.34 1.51 -2.64
CA ARG A 104 -19.92 1.18 -1.27
C ARG A 104 -18.69 0.27 -1.20
N CYS A 105 -18.52 -0.57 -2.22
CA CYS A 105 -17.45 -1.55 -2.30
C CYS A 105 -16.42 -1.20 -3.39
N PHE A 106 -16.21 0.08 -3.67
CA PHE A 106 -15.38 0.57 -4.78
C PHE A 106 -13.97 -0.05 -4.83
N ARG A 107 -13.45 -0.43 -3.66
CA ARG A 107 -12.12 -1.07 -3.56
C ARG A 107 -12.01 -2.40 -4.29
N LEU A 108 -13.14 -3.00 -4.65
CA LEU A 108 -13.20 -4.26 -5.37
C LEU A 108 -13.24 -4.09 -6.89
N PHE A 109 -13.44 -2.87 -7.39
CA PHE A 109 -13.57 -2.55 -8.81
C PHE A 109 -12.31 -1.85 -9.33
N LYS A 110 -11.73 -2.39 -10.42
CA LYS A 110 -10.48 -1.90 -11.02
C LYS A 110 -10.54 -0.44 -11.46
N ASP A 111 -11.70 0.05 -11.86
CA ASP A 111 -11.88 1.44 -12.27
C ASP A 111 -11.67 2.44 -11.13
N PHE A 112 -11.84 2.03 -9.87
CA PHE A 112 -11.84 2.92 -8.72
C PHE A 112 -10.73 2.63 -7.70
N SER A 113 -10.06 1.48 -7.80
CA SER A 113 -9.04 1.07 -6.84
C SER A 113 -8.19 -0.06 -7.40
N SER A 114 -6.94 -0.13 -6.99
CA SER A 114 -6.07 -1.29 -7.21
C SER A 114 -6.22 -2.34 -6.08
N GLY A 115 -7.28 -2.24 -5.27
CA GLY A 115 -7.58 -3.21 -4.21
C GLY A 115 -6.55 -3.22 -3.10
N ILE A 116 -5.93 -4.36 -2.83
CA ILE A 116 -4.97 -4.52 -1.73
C ILE A 116 -3.72 -3.67 -1.95
N ILE A 117 -3.36 -3.41 -3.20
CA ILE A 117 -2.17 -2.62 -3.55
C ILE A 117 -2.31 -1.19 -3.01
N ASP A 118 -3.33 -0.47 -3.40
CA ASP A 118 -3.51 0.93 -2.99
C ASP A 118 -4.00 1.04 -1.54
N GLN A 119 -4.66 0.01 -1.01
CA GLN A 119 -5.21 0.06 0.35
C GLN A 119 -4.20 -0.35 1.43
N TRP A 120 -3.38 -1.37 1.20
CA TRP A 120 -2.47 -1.93 2.20
C TRP A 120 -1.00 -1.76 1.86
N MET A 121 -0.59 -2.05 0.62
CA MET A 121 0.81 -1.91 0.21
C MET A 121 1.32 -0.49 0.42
N THR A 122 0.49 0.53 0.20
CA THR A 122 0.84 1.94 0.43
C THR A 122 1.39 2.20 1.83
N HIS A 123 0.87 1.52 2.87
CA HIS A 123 1.40 1.65 4.23
C HIS A 123 2.77 0.97 4.41
N GLY A 124 2.97 -0.18 3.75
CA GLY A 124 4.22 -0.93 3.81
C GLY A 124 5.32 -0.24 3.03
N ILE A 125 5.02 0.10 1.78
CA ILE A 125 6.01 0.70 0.89
C ILE A 125 6.46 2.10 1.34
N ASP A 126 5.54 2.90 1.88
CA ASP A 126 5.88 4.20 2.46
C ASP A 126 6.84 4.06 3.65
N LEU A 127 6.60 3.06 4.51
CA LEU A 127 7.53 2.76 5.60
C LEU A 127 8.88 2.25 5.07
N ALA A 128 8.88 1.39 4.05
CA ALA A 128 10.12 0.93 3.42
C ALA A 128 10.91 2.11 2.84
N HIS A 129 10.25 3.03 2.13
CA HIS A 129 10.90 4.25 1.62
C HIS A 129 11.50 5.10 2.74
N MET A 130 10.80 5.26 3.85
CA MET A 130 11.30 5.99 5.01
C MET A 130 12.54 5.32 5.62
N LEU A 131 12.52 4.00 5.78
CA LEU A 131 13.61 3.23 6.38
C LEU A 131 14.84 3.14 5.48
N THR A 132 14.63 2.99 4.18
CA THR A 132 15.74 2.83 3.20
C THR A 132 16.29 4.16 2.69
N GLY A 133 15.51 5.24 2.77
CA GLY A 133 15.85 6.53 2.17
C GLY A 133 15.71 6.54 0.65
N THR A 134 14.93 5.61 0.07
CA THR A 134 14.63 5.55 -1.37
C THR A 134 13.16 5.89 -1.63
N SER A 135 12.77 6.14 -2.87
CA SER A 135 11.40 6.51 -3.21
C SER A 135 10.87 5.91 -4.51
N LEU A 136 11.68 5.77 -5.54
CA LEU A 136 11.26 5.27 -6.84
C LEU A 136 11.95 3.95 -7.14
N PRO A 137 11.22 2.90 -7.50
CA PRO A 137 11.81 1.66 -7.97
C PRO A 137 12.35 1.82 -9.41
N LEU A 138 13.35 1.01 -9.77
CA LEU A 138 13.86 0.89 -11.14
C LEU A 138 12.90 0.08 -12.00
N ASN A 139 12.29 -0.93 -11.41
CA ASN A 139 11.31 -1.79 -12.07
C ASN A 139 10.36 -2.41 -11.05
N ALA A 140 9.25 -2.97 -11.55
CA ALA A 140 8.24 -3.66 -10.76
C ALA A 140 7.70 -4.86 -11.52
N VAL A 141 7.50 -5.97 -10.80
CA VAL A 141 6.81 -7.16 -11.28
C VAL A 141 5.75 -7.55 -10.27
N ALA A 142 4.56 -7.87 -10.74
CA ALA A 142 3.47 -8.31 -9.86
C ALA A 142 2.80 -9.56 -10.39
N HIS A 143 2.43 -10.46 -9.49
CA HIS A 143 1.63 -11.63 -9.77
C HIS A 143 0.53 -11.79 -8.72
N GLY A 144 -0.69 -12.00 -9.14
CA GLY A 144 -1.81 -12.15 -8.21
C GLY A 144 -3.10 -12.49 -8.92
N GLY A 145 -4.12 -12.83 -8.13
CA GLY A 145 -5.40 -13.24 -8.66
C GLY A 145 -6.49 -13.34 -7.60
N ILE A 146 -7.65 -13.78 -8.05
CA ILE A 146 -8.79 -14.13 -7.19
C ILE A 146 -8.75 -15.64 -7.01
N TYR A 147 -8.19 -16.09 -5.89
CA TYR A 147 -7.97 -17.53 -5.66
C TYR A 147 -9.02 -18.13 -4.72
N GLN A 148 -9.53 -17.35 -3.79
CA GLN A 148 -10.43 -17.85 -2.76
C GLN A 148 -11.82 -17.20 -2.78
N TRP A 149 -11.90 -15.86 -2.77
CA TRP A 149 -13.17 -15.16 -2.54
C TRP A 149 -13.89 -14.88 -3.85
N LYS A 150 -14.76 -15.80 -4.28
CA LYS A 150 -15.58 -15.70 -5.50
C LYS A 150 -16.85 -14.89 -5.22
N ASP A 151 -16.69 -13.59 -5.05
CA ASP A 151 -17.77 -12.62 -4.97
C ASP A 151 -17.79 -11.74 -6.26
N PHE A 152 -18.28 -10.52 -6.20
CA PHE A 152 -18.31 -9.61 -7.36
C PHE A 152 -16.99 -8.84 -7.58
N ARG A 153 -15.90 -9.18 -6.87
CA ARG A 153 -14.61 -8.50 -6.99
C ARG A 153 -13.97 -8.66 -8.37
N GLN A 154 -13.27 -7.62 -8.75
CA GLN A 154 -12.37 -7.60 -9.91
C GLN A 154 -10.91 -7.54 -9.48
N ASN A 155 -10.66 -7.03 -8.27
CA ASN A 155 -9.32 -6.91 -7.70
C ASN A 155 -8.89 -8.21 -6.99
N PRO A 156 -7.59 -8.54 -7.00
CA PRO A 156 -7.05 -9.73 -6.37
C PRO A 156 -7.37 -9.85 -4.88
N ASP A 157 -7.52 -11.08 -4.40
CA ASP A 157 -7.51 -11.40 -2.97
C ASP A 157 -6.14 -11.87 -2.47
N THR A 158 -5.25 -12.18 -3.39
CA THR A 158 -3.86 -12.56 -3.14
C THR A 158 -2.96 -11.94 -4.21
N ILE A 159 -1.87 -11.32 -3.78
CA ILE A 159 -0.92 -10.69 -4.70
C ILE A 159 0.47 -10.61 -4.08
N GLU A 160 1.48 -10.77 -4.92
CA GLU A 160 2.88 -10.48 -4.65
C GLU A 160 3.39 -9.43 -5.62
N VAL A 161 4.22 -8.51 -5.12
CA VAL A 161 4.87 -7.46 -5.90
C VAL A 161 6.36 -7.44 -5.55
N SER A 162 7.20 -7.53 -6.56
CA SER A 162 8.66 -7.38 -6.45
C SER A 162 9.07 -6.05 -7.07
N LEU A 163 9.88 -5.28 -6.34
CA LEU A 163 10.36 -3.96 -6.74
C LEU A 163 11.88 -3.92 -6.60
N GLU A 164 12.59 -3.55 -7.65
CA GLU A 164 14.03 -3.31 -7.58
C GLU A 164 14.29 -1.83 -7.31
N TYR A 165 15.10 -1.53 -6.30
CA TYR A 165 15.54 -0.19 -5.95
C TYR A 165 17.04 -0.05 -6.10
N GLN A 166 17.50 1.21 -6.17
CA GLN A 166 18.91 1.55 -6.11
C GLN A 166 19.15 2.61 -5.03
N LYS A 167 20.22 2.41 -4.26
CA LYS A 167 20.73 3.37 -3.28
C LYS A 167 22.24 3.52 -3.47
N GLY A 168 22.68 4.68 -3.95
CA GLY A 168 24.07 4.86 -4.41
C GLY A 168 24.36 3.94 -5.61
N ASP A 169 25.43 3.19 -5.52
CA ASP A 169 25.86 2.20 -6.52
C ASP A 169 25.28 0.78 -6.31
N ARG A 170 24.51 0.59 -5.24
CA ARG A 170 23.97 -0.72 -4.89
C ARG A 170 22.48 -0.82 -5.19
N LYS A 171 22.08 -2.00 -5.62
CA LYS A 171 20.69 -2.39 -5.81
C LYS A 171 20.22 -3.30 -4.69
N PHE A 172 18.92 -3.25 -4.41
CA PHE A 172 18.26 -4.16 -3.49
C PHE A 172 16.84 -4.48 -3.94
N LEU A 173 16.34 -5.60 -3.47
CA LEU A 173 14.99 -6.07 -3.78
C LEU A 173 14.03 -5.73 -2.63
N THR A 174 12.85 -5.25 -2.96
CA THR A 174 11.71 -5.16 -2.03
C THR A 174 10.61 -6.09 -2.52
N VAL A 175 10.13 -6.96 -1.64
CA VAL A 175 9.00 -7.86 -1.93
C VAL A 175 7.84 -7.50 -1.02
N TYR A 176 6.68 -7.31 -1.62
CA TYR A 176 5.41 -7.18 -0.90
C TYR A 176 4.53 -8.39 -1.18
N SER A 177 4.14 -9.11 -0.13
CA SER A 177 3.26 -10.27 -0.22
C SER A 177 2.02 -10.08 0.64
N THR A 178 0.84 -10.34 0.09
CA THR A 178 -0.41 -10.17 0.82
C THR A 178 -1.50 -11.14 0.37
N ASN A 179 -2.33 -11.52 1.32
CA ASN A 179 -3.57 -12.25 1.02
C ASN A 179 -4.68 -11.90 2.04
N LEU A 180 -5.91 -12.15 1.64
CA LEU A 180 -7.10 -12.02 2.48
C LEU A 180 -7.60 -13.37 3.00
N ILE A 181 -6.80 -14.44 2.89
CA ILE A 181 -7.22 -15.84 3.07
C ILE A 181 -6.92 -16.31 4.49
N ASN A 182 -5.79 -15.92 5.07
CA ASN A 182 -5.37 -16.34 6.40
C ASN A 182 -4.85 -15.19 7.26
N GLY A 183 -4.78 -15.41 8.57
CA GLY A 183 -4.34 -14.44 9.57
C GLY A 183 -2.85 -14.58 9.91
N TYR A 184 -1.97 -14.79 8.94
CA TYR A 184 -0.52 -14.95 9.20
C TYR A 184 0.13 -13.71 9.84
N GLY A 185 -0.49 -12.53 9.69
CA GLY A 185 -0.01 -11.30 10.32
C GLY A 185 0.61 -10.31 9.34
N LYS A 186 1.43 -9.41 9.88
CA LYS A 186 2.11 -8.38 9.07
C LYS A 186 3.49 -8.07 9.65
N ALA A 187 4.46 -7.82 8.78
CA ALA A 187 5.75 -7.26 9.17
C ALA A 187 6.36 -6.40 8.05
N THR A 188 7.36 -5.64 8.44
CA THR A 188 8.30 -4.96 7.56
C THR A 188 9.69 -5.32 8.05
N GLN A 189 10.46 -6.01 7.22
CA GLN A 189 11.81 -6.45 7.54
C GLN A 189 12.78 -5.77 6.56
N VAL A 190 13.86 -5.20 7.07
CA VAL A 190 14.95 -4.61 6.28
C VAL A 190 16.21 -5.40 6.57
N HIS A 191 16.71 -6.09 5.57
CA HIS A 191 17.90 -6.95 5.65
C HIS A 191 19.11 -6.21 5.12
N GLY A 192 20.08 -6.02 5.98
CA GLY A 192 21.36 -5.44 5.64
C GLY A 192 22.49 -6.46 5.73
N THR A 193 23.67 -6.07 5.29
CA THR A 193 24.87 -6.93 5.28
C THR A 193 25.43 -7.23 6.66
N ARG A 194 25.03 -6.48 7.70
CA ARG A 194 25.53 -6.66 9.08
C ARG A 194 24.42 -7.02 10.08
N ALA A 195 23.20 -6.60 9.83
CA ALA A 195 22.08 -6.88 10.70
C ALA A 195 20.76 -6.73 9.94
N SER A 196 19.66 -7.16 10.55
CA SER A 196 18.30 -6.92 10.06
C SER A 196 17.50 -6.11 11.07
N PHE A 197 16.58 -5.30 10.55
CA PHE A 197 15.58 -4.61 11.34
C PHE A 197 14.21 -5.17 11.02
N GLU A 198 13.43 -5.45 12.05
CA GLU A 198 12.02 -5.85 11.90
C GLU A 198 11.08 -4.89 12.60
N ALA A 199 10.06 -4.47 11.91
CA ALA A 199 8.90 -3.79 12.46
C ALA A 199 7.65 -4.62 12.17
N GLY A 200 7.04 -5.21 13.19
CA GLY A 200 5.95 -6.15 12.94
C GLY A 200 4.99 -6.37 14.08
N GLY A 201 4.07 -7.27 13.80
CA GLY A 201 3.12 -7.79 14.74
C GLY A 201 1.98 -6.86 15.11
N SER A 202 1.06 -7.38 15.88
CA SER A 202 -0.06 -6.65 16.48
C SER A 202 0.41 -5.66 17.56
N THR A 203 1.59 -5.85 18.10
CA THR A 203 2.17 -5.06 19.19
C THR A 203 2.98 -3.86 18.74
N ASN A 204 3.13 -3.62 17.43
CA ASN A 204 4.02 -2.58 16.94
C ASN A 204 5.47 -2.67 17.49
N SER A 205 5.96 -3.86 17.76
CA SER A 205 7.34 -4.09 18.18
C SER A 205 8.32 -3.74 17.05
N ALA A 206 9.51 -3.36 17.41
CA ALA A 206 10.63 -3.17 16.51
C ALA A 206 11.81 -3.94 17.10
N ASP A 207 12.27 -4.94 16.38
CA ASP A 207 13.33 -5.83 16.81
C ASP A 207 14.55 -5.76 15.91
N TRP A 208 15.71 -5.97 16.50
CA TRP A 208 16.99 -6.00 15.80
C TRP A 208 17.58 -7.40 15.95
N SER A 209 18.04 -7.97 14.84
CA SER A 209 18.77 -9.22 14.84
C SER A 209 20.15 -9.03 14.20
N ALA A 210 21.18 -9.54 14.84
CA ALA A 210 22.52 -9.57 14.24
C ALA A 210 22.52 -10.52 13.04
N GLY A 211 23.17 -10.10 11.96
CA GLY A 211 23.49 -10.98 10.86
C GLY A 211 24.48 -12.04 11.35
N THR A 212 24.20 -13.30 11.08
CA THR A 212 25.23 -14.34 11.19
C THR A 212 26.17 -14.21 10.02
N ALA A 213 27.44 -13.92 10.33
CA ALA A 213 28.52 -13.94 9.35
C ALA A 213 28.81 -15.37 8.89
#